data_ad8c0926178d0b01e6b11ebbf2748bfd
#
_entry.id   ad8c0926178d0b01e6b11ebbf2748bfd
#
_cell.length_a   1.000
_cell.length_b   1.000
_cell.length_c   1.000
_cell.angle_alpha   90.00
_cell.angle_beta   90.00
_cell.angle_gamma   90.00
#
_symmetry.space_group_name_H-M   'P 1'
#
loop_
_entity.id
_entity.type
_entity.pdbx_description
1 polymer ?
#
loop_
_entity_poly.entity_id
_entity_poly.type
_entity_poly.pdbx_seq_one_letter_code
_entity_poly.pdbx_strand_id
1 'polypeptide(L)'
;MMHKTDIVVALANNTDLGVNKADLVVSAFIEQITNALSRDESVALLGFGTFNVSSRAAREGRNPQTGATIQIAASKTVTFKPGKALKDAVNQ
;
A
#
# COMPACT_ATOMS: atom_id res chain seq x y z
N MET A 1 13.37 -10.29 6.49
CA MET A 1 12.13 -9.59 6.12
C MET A 1 10.94 -10.27 6.77
N MET A 2 9.98 -9.47 7.24
CA MET A 2 8.75 -9.99 7.82
C MET A 2 7.71 -10.20 6.72
N HIS A 3 7.06 -11.36 6.71
CA HIS A 3 6.05 -11.71 5.74
C HIS A 3 4.65 -11.68 6.36
N LYS A 4 3.63 -11.80 5.52
CA LYS A 4 2.23 -11.83 5.97
C LYS A 4 1.99 -12.89 7.04
N THR A 5 2.56 -14.09 6.86
CA THR A 5 2.42 -15.18 7.82
C THR A 5 2.99 -14.82 9.19
N ASP A 6 4.09 -14.08 9.23
CA ASP A 6 4.69 -13.64 10.50
C ASP A 6 3.76 -12.66 11.22
N ILE A 7 3.11 -11.78 10.48
CA ILE A 7 2.13 -10.83 11.03
C ILE A 7 0.92 -11.59 11.58
N VAL A 8 0.42 -12.58 10.83
CA VAL A 8 -0.71 -13.40 11.25
C VAL A 8 -0.42 -14.10 12.57
N VAL A 9 0.74 -14.71 12.69
CA VAL A 9 1.15 -15.42 13.92
C VAL A 9 1.26 -14.45 15.09
N ALA A 10 1.87 -13.28 14.86
CA ALA A 10 2.00 -12.27 15.90
C ALA A 10 0.63 -11.78 16.38
N LEU A 11 -0.30 -11.57 15.46
CA LEU A 11 -1.66 -11.17 15.81
C LEU A 11 -2.39 -12.24 16.60
N ALA A 12 -2.24 -13.50 16.21
CA ALA A 12 -2.83 -14.62 16.94
C ALA A 12 -2.28 -14.69 18.37
N ASN A 13 -0.98 -14.43 18.54
CA ASN A 13 -0.34 -14.44 19.85
C ASN A 13 -0.74 -13.27 20.75
N ASN A 14 -1.08 -12.13 20.14
CA ASN A 14 -1.42 -10.90 20.87
C ASN A 14 -2.92 -10.69 21.05
N THR A 15 -3.74 -11.60 20.55
CA THR A 15 -5.20 -11.54 20.64
C THR A 15 -5.73 -12.91 21.04
N ASP A 16 -7.04 -12.98 21.24
CA ASP A 16 -7.70 -14.28 21.50
C ASP A 16 -8.08 -14.99 20.20
N LEU A 17 -7.59 -14.52 19.06
CA LEU A 17 -7.89 -15.13 17.77
C LEU A 17 -6.98 -16.32 17.52
N GLY A 18 -7.54 -17.39 16.96
CA GLY A 18 -6.73 -18.47 16.41
C GLY A 18 -6.03 -18.02 15.14
N VAL A 19 -5.03 -18.78 14.70
CA VAL A 19 -4.25 -18.45 13.51
C VAL A 19 -5.13 -18.34 12.27
N ASN A 20 -6.09 -19.23 12.10
CA ASN A 20 -6.99 -19.19 10.92
C ASN A 20 -7.82 -17.91 10.89
N LYS A 21 -8.36 -17.50 12.03
CA LYS A 21 -9.15 -16.28 12.13
C LYS A 21 -8.29 -15.03 11.96
N ALA A 22 -7.10 -15.04 12.53
CA ALA A 22 -6.14 -13.94 12.36
C ALA A 22 -5.76 -13.77 10.88
N ASP A 23 -5.59 -14.86 10.16
CA ASP A 23 -5.30 -14.82 8.73
C ASP A 23 -6.44 -14.17 7.95
N LEU A 24 -7.68 -14.54 8.27
CA LEU A 24 -8.86 -13.95 7.64
C LEU A 24 -8.95 -12.44 7.91
N VAL A 25 -8.65 -12.01 9.13
CA VAL A 25 -8.67 -10.59 9.50
C VAL A 25 -7.63 -9.81 8.70
N VAL A 26 -6.40 -10.31 8.63
CA VAL A 26 -5.32 -9.65 7.88
C VAL A 26 -5.67 -9.58 6.40
N SER A 27 -6.17 -10.67 5.84
CA SER A 27 -6.56 -10.71 4.42
C SER A 27 -7.68 -9.74 4.12
N ALA A 28 -8.69 -9.67 4.97
CA ALA A 28 -9.81 -8.73 4.80
C ALA A 28 -9.34 -7.28 4.91
N PHE A 29 -8.43 -7.00 5.83
CA PHE A 29 -7.87 -5.67 6.02
C PHE A 29 -7.11 -5.20 4.77
N ILE A 30 -6.25 -6.06 4.23
CA ILE A 30 -5.51 -5.77 3.01
C ILE A 30 -6.47 -5.56 1.84
N GLU A 31 -7.51 -6.38 1.74
CA GLU A 31 -8.49 -6.28 0.67
C GLU A 31 -9.24 -4.94 0.72
N GLN A 32 -9.61 -4.48 1.91
CA GLN A 32 -10.29 -3.19 2.07
C GLN A 32 -9.41 -2.02 1.61
N ILE A 33 -8.13 -2.05 1.99
CA ILE A 33 -7.18 -1.02 1.55
C ILE A 33 -7.01 -1.07 0.03
N THR A 34 -6.85 -2.25 -0.53
CA THR A 34 -6.69 -2.45 -1.96
C THR A 34 -7.89 -1.92 -2.73
N ASN A 35 -9.11 -2.25 -2.26
CA ASN A 35 -10.33 -1.80 -2.91
C ASN A 35 -10.49 -0.29 -2.86
N ALA A 36 -10.18 0.33 -1.72
CA ALA A 36 -10.25 1.79 -1.61
C ALA A 36 -9.29 2.47 -2.56
N LEU A 37 -8.04 2.00 -2.60
CA LEU A 37 -7.03 2.59 -3.49
C LEU A 37 -7.37 2.37 -4.97
N SER A 38 -8.01 1.25 -5.30
CA SER A 38 -8.45 0.99 -6.67
C SER A 38 -9.55 1.95 -7.12
N ARG A 39 -10.28 2.55 -6.16
CA ARG A 39 -11.30 3.57 -6.43
C ARG A 39 -10.74 4.99 -6.28
N ASP A 40 -9.44 5.15 -6.24
CA ASP A 40 -8.75 6.43 -6.06
C ASP A 40 -9.04 7.09 -4.71
N GLU A 41 -9.42 6.29 -3.70
CA GLU A 41 -9.61 6.79 -2.34
C GLU A 41 -8.33 6.60 -1.54
N SER A 42 -7.87 7.68 -0.89
CA SER A 42 -6.76 7.57 0.06
C SER A 42 -7.23 6.87 1.33
N VAL A 43 -6.33 6.13 1.96
CA VAL A 43 -6.62 5.44 3.21
C VAL A 43 -5.72 6.02 4.30
N ALA A 44 -6.33 6.68 5.28
CA ALA A 44 -5.60 7.25 6.41
C ALA A 44 -5.80 6.38 7.65
N LEU A 45 -4.70 5.94 8.24
CA LEU A 45 -4.70 5.19 9.48
C LEU A 45 -4.08 6.08 10.56
N LEU A 46 -4.93 6.60 11.44
CA LEU A 46 -4.50 7.55 12.46
C LEU A 46 -3.35 6.98 13.30
N GLY A 47 -2.28 7.74 13.41
CA GLY A 47 -1.10 7.34 14.17
C GLY A 47 -0.14 6.45 13.41
N PHE A 48 -0.53 5.93 12.24
CA PHE A 48 0.32 5.04 11.45
C PHE A 48 0.82 5.72 10.16
N GLY A 49 -0.11 6.14 9.32
CA GLY A 49 0.25 6.77 8.05
C GLY A 49 -0.90 6.78 7.07
N THR A 50 -0.62 7.25 5.88
CA THR A 50 -1.63 7.40 4.84
C THR A 50 -1.15 6.76 3.54
N PHE A 51 -2.01 5.95 2.93
CA PHE A 51 -1.81 5.41 1.58
C PHE A 51 -2.49 6.35 0.58
N ASN A 52 -1.74 6.79 -0.41
CA ASN A 52 -2.24 7.70 -1.44
C ASN A 52 -2.10 7.07 -2.82
N VAL A 53 -2.98 7.47 -3.73
CA VAL A 53 -2.91 7.07 -5.14
C VAL A 53 -2.63 8.30 -5.96
N SER A 54 -1.60 8.24 -6.80
CA SER A 54 -1.30 9.26 -7.79
C SER A 54 -1.61 8.71 -9.17
N SER A 55 -2.34 9.48 -9.96
CA SER A 55 -2.68 9.09 -11.33
C SER A 55 -1.88 9.93 -12.31
N ARG A 56 -1.37 9.28 -13.35
CA ARG A 56 -0.74 9.96 -14.47
C ARG A 56 -1.54 9.67 -15.72
N ALA A 57 -1.94 10.74 -16.43
CA ALA A 57 -2.63 10.61 -17.69
C ALA A 57 -1.72 10.01 -18.75
N ALA A 58 -2.31 9.33 -19.73
CA ALA A 58 -1.57 8.90 -20.91
C ALA A 58 -0.94 10.12 -21.59
N ARG A 59 0.28 9.95 -22.10
CA ARG A 59 1.00 11.03 -22.74
C ARG A 59 1.90 10.50 -23.83
N GLU A 60 2.37 11.41 -24.69
CA GLU A 60 3.39 11.07 -25.66
C GLU A 60 4.77 11.30 -25.08
N GLY A 61 5.66 10.39 -25.35
CA GLY A 61 7.07 10.52 -25.02
C GLY A 61 7.88 10.35 -26.28
N ARG A 62 9.20 10.52 -26.16
CA ARG A 62 10.11 10.37 -27.27
C ARG A 62 11.24 9.42 -26.88
N ASN A 63 11.50 8.47 -27.77
CA ASN A 63 12.62 7.55 -27.58
C ASN A 63 13.93 8.33 -27.77
N PRO A 64 14.79 8.43 -26.74
CA PRO A 64 16.02 9.22 -26.86
C PRO A 64 17.02 8.63 -27.83
N GLN A 65 16.95 7.35 -28.16
CA GLN A 65 17.88 6.70 -29.09
C GLN A 65 17.46 6.85 -30.54
N THR A 66 16.16 6.75 -30.82
CA THR A 66 15.64 6.76 -32.20
C THR A 66 14.93 8.05 -32.54
N GLY A 67 14.54 8.86 -31.54
CA GLY A 67 13.75 10.05 -31.74
C GLY A 67 12.29 9.78 -32.06
N ALA A 68 11.88 8.51 -32.08
CA ALA A 68 10.51 8.14 -32.39
C ALA A 68 9.56 8.51 -31.26
N THR A 69 8.35 8.92 -31.61
CA THR A 69 7.30 9.18 -30.64
C THR A 69 6.76 7.86 -30.11
N ILE A 70 6.65 7.75 -28.78
CA ILE A 70 6.08 6.58 -28.13
C ILE A 70 4.88 7.01 -27.28
N GLN A 71 3.93 6.10 -27.13
CA GLN A 71 2.78 6.33 -26.28
C GLN A 71 3.07 5.78 -24.89
N ILE A 72 2.95 6.65 -23.88
CA ILE A 72 3.09 6.25 -22.47
C ILE A 72 1.68 6.12 -21.93
N ALA A 73 1.31 4.89 -21.54
CA ALA A 73 -0.02 4.61 -21.03
C ALA A 73 -0.29 5.32 -19.71
N ALA A 74 -1.54 5.63 -19.45
CA ALA A 74 -1.98 6.11 -18.15
C ALA A 74 -1.62 5.08 -17.08
N SER A 75 -1.21 5.54 -15.91
CA SER A 75 -0.85 4.65 -14.81
C SER A 75 -1.21 5.27 -13.47
N LYS A 76 -1.36 4.40 -12.46
CA LYS A 76 -1.60 4.81 -11.08
C LYS A 76 -0.47 4.27 -10.22
N THR A 77 -0.04 5.06 -9.27
CA THR A 77 1.03 4.68 -8.34
C THR A 77 0.54 4.83 -6.92
N VAL A 78 0.81 3.82 -6.09
CA VAL A 78 0.48 3.86 -4.67
C VAL A 78 1.72 4.32 -3.92
N THR A 79 1.53 5.30 -3.02
CA THR A 79 2.60 5.78 -2.14
C THR A 79 2.11 5.71 -0.70
N PHE A 80 3.04 5.44 0.22
CA PHE A 80 2.76 5.42 1.64
C PHE A 80 3.50 6.57 2.32
N LYS A 81 2.76 7.42 3.01
CA LYS A 81 3.33 8.51 3.79
C LYS A 81 3.21 8.16 5.27
N PRO A 82 4.33 7.89 5.96
CA PRO A 82 4.27 7.52 7.37
C PRO A 82 3.82 8.69 8.24
N GLY A 83 3.07 8.38 9.29
CA GLY A 83 2.68 9.36 10.29
C GLY A 83 3.80 9.61 11.29
N LYS A 84 3.61 10.62 12.14
CA LYS A 84 4.63 11.02 13.10
C LYS A 84 5.00 9.89 14.07
N ALA A 85 3.99 9.19 14.59
CA ALA A 85 4.22 8.11 15.55
C ALA A 85 5.09 7.01 14.95
N LEU A 86 4.85 6.64 13.68
CA LEU A 86 5.64 5.63 13.01
C LEU A 86 7.07 6.10 12.77
N LYS A 87 7.23 7.36 12.33
CA LYS A 87 8.56 7.95 12.12
C LYS A 87 9.36 7.95 13.41
N ASP A 88 8.73 8.34 14.51
CA ASP A 88 9.39 8.40 15.81
C ASP A 88 9.80 7.01 16.28
N ALA A 89 8.95 6.00 16.08
CA ALA A 89 9.26 4.62 16.45
C ALA A 89 10.47 4.08 15.69
N VAL A 90 10.61 4.42 14.43
CA VAL A 90 11.70 3.95 13.58
C VAL A 90 13.01 4.66 13.90
N ASN A 91 12.94 5.89 14.40
CA ASN A 91 14.11 6.74 14.67
C ASN A 91 14.53 6.78 16.12
N GLN A 92 14.08 5.83 16.92
CA GLN A 92 14.52 5.70 18.31
C GLN A 92 15.93 5.16 18.42
#